data_877a2ed959eb0f2b1505495296b18088
#
_entry.id   877a2ed959eb0f2b1505495296b18088
#
_cell.length_a   1.000
_cell.length_b   1.000
_cell.length_c   1.000
_cell.angle_alpha   90.00
_cell.angle_beta   90.00
_cell.angle_gamma   90.00
#
_symmetry.space_group_name_H-M   'P 1'
#
loop_
_entity.id
_entity.type
_entity.pdbx_description
1 polymer ?
#
loop_
_entity_poly.entity_id
_entity_poly.type
_entity_poly.pdbx_seq_one_letter_code
_entity_poly.pdbx_strand_id
1 'polypeptide(L)'
;MSVRRVLIACQGGSPLSREAERVAEELERRGVVRAGDGTAIRPGERIVTLDGCASACISRRLIAEGHVPGVRLTLADCGVTDETLAAVDLPRLADDVERRLGGSAAPVALARPRRPRQRAAAAPRRQHTVDDYLLAIDALTSPVAACGALIADVPTLAAHVSALLGVSRPSVGEMLTRLESSGLVRRGARKELLLTASGRAAADHAMRRHRLLEVLAVSFLGYPLQESYGRARTLDGAFDDDALEHLRTALGDPVRCPHGWPVDPAEARAEGDTLVSLAMLGAGEAATVARVTENDAALGRLVELGVVPGARIAALAGRGSFEVERRVVRLDDEPAASVLVRQSEM
;
A
#
# COMPACT_ATOMS: atom_id res chain seq x y z
N MET A 1 22.17 9.20 19.68
CA MET A 1 21.24 8.33 20.43
C MET A 1 21.00 7.09 19.58
N SER A 2 21.29 5.89 20.09
CA SER A 2 21.09 4.65 19.33
C SER A 2 19.60 4.43 19.11
N VAL A 3 19.19 4.28 17.86
CA VAL A 3 17.80 3.95 17.49
C VAL A 3 17.49 2.57 18.07
N ARG A 4 16.54 2.49 19.00
CA ARG A 4 16.10 1.21 19.57
C ARG A 4 15.39 0.42 18.47
N ARG A 5 15.86 -0.80 18.23
CA ARG A 5 15.29 -1.73 17.24
C ARG A 5 14.63 -2.89 17.96
N VAL A 6 13.45 -3.28 17.50
CA VAL A 6 12.83 -4.54 17.89
C VAL A 6 12.89 -5.49 16.69
N LEU A 7 13.51 -6.65 16.89
CA LEU A 7 13.57 -7.72 15.89
C LEU A 7 12.50 -8.76 16.22
N ILE A 8 11.63 -9.00 15.25
CA ILE A 8 10.57 -9.98 15.34
C ILE A 8 10.90 -11.09 14.35
N ALA A 9 11.27 -12.25 14.88
CA ALA A 9 11.61 -13.41 14.08
C ALA A 9 10.37 -14.28 13.81
N CYS A 10 10.44 -15.06 12.73
CA CYS A 10 9.42 -16.02 12.37
C CYS A 10 9.34 -17.14 13.43
N GLN A 11 8.17 -17.34 14.03
CA GLN A 11 7.87 -18.36 15.04
C GLN A 11 7.15 -19.58 14.46
N GLY A 12 7.35 -19.85 13.17
CA GLY A 12 6.78 -21.01 12.49
C GLY A 12 7.44 -22.31 12.92
N GLY A 13 6.78 -23.45 12.64
CA GLY A 13 7.31 -24.77 12.98
C GLY A 13 8.42 -25.30 12.05
N SER A 14 8.84 -24.54 11.02
CA SER A 14 9.87 -24.98 10.08
C SER A 14 11.28 -24.88 10.66
N PRO A 15 12.24 -25.66 10.15
CA PRO A 15 13.64 -25.53 10.56
C PRO A 15 14.22 -24.12 10.33
N LEU A 16 13.88 -23.47 9.23
CA LEU A 16 14.29 -22.09 8.95
C LEU A 16 13.69 -21.07 9.94
N SER A 17 12.46 -21.30 10.41
CA SER A 17 11.87 -20.44 11.46
C SER A 17 12.65 -20.54 12.78
N ARG A 18 13.01 -21.72 13.18
CA ARG A 18 13.84 -21.92 14.39
C ARG A 18 15.21 -21.28 14.28
N GLU A 19 15.80 -21.29 13.08
CA GLU A 19 17.08 -20.60 12.86
C GLU A 19 16.93 -19.08 12.91
N ALA A 20 15.82 -18.52 12.38
CA ALA A 20 15.52 -17.10 12.51
C ALA A 20 15.38 -16.67 13.99
N GLU A 21 14.72 -17.48 14.82
CA GLU A 21 14.64 -17.24 16.27
C GLU A 21 16.02 -17.27 16.94
N ARG A 22 16.85 -18.25 16.63
CA ARG A 22 18.23 -18.35 17.16
C ARG A 22 19.08 -17.12 16.80
N VAL A 23 18.94 -16.60 15.58
CA VAL A 23 19.61 -15.37 15.16
C VAL A 23 19.09 -14.18 15.95
N ALA A 24 17.78 -14.08 16.18
CA ALA A 24 17.20 -13.00 16.96
C ALA A 24 17.68 -13.00 18.43
N GLU A 25 17.72 -14.17 19.05
CA GLU A 25 18.27 -14.35 20.41
C GLU A 25 19.76 -13.97 20.49
N GLU A 26 20.54 -14.36 19.50
CA GLU A 26 21.96 -14.02 19.42
C GLU A 26 22.18 -12.52 19.30
N LEU A 27 21.41 -11.82 18.45
CA LEU A 27 21.48 -10.38 18.28
C LEU A 27 21.01 -9.62 19.51
N GLU A 28 20.03 -10.15 20.24
CA GLU A 28 19.59 -9.59 21.52
C GLU A 28 20.70 -9.73 22.59
N ARG A 29 21.32 -10.90 22.68
CA ARG A 29 22.46 -11.15 23.58
C ARG A 29 23.64 -10.20 23.30
N ARG A 30 23.85 -9.83 22.06
CA ARG A 30 24.86 -8.82 21.64
C ARG A 30 24.41 -7.37 21.90
N GLY A 31 23.16 -7.15 22.30
CA GLY A 31 22.61 -5.81 22.53
C GLY A 31 22.34 -4.99 21.25
N VAL A 32 22.28 -5.65 20.10
CA VAL A 32 22.05 -5.00 18.78
C VAL A 32 20.56 -4.65 18.59
N VAL A 33 19.69 -5.55 19.06
CA VAL A 33 18.24 -5.44 18.98
C VAL A 33 17.60 -5.87 20.28
N ARG A 34 16.30 -5.62 20.44
CA ARG A 34 15.44 -6.33 21.39
C ARG A 34 14.66 -7.39 20.62
N ALA A 35 14.74 -8.64 21.01
CA ALA A 35 13.87 -9.65 20.44
C ALA A 35 12.42 -9.46 20.94
N GLY A 36 11.45 -9.76 20.09
CA GLY A 36 10.03 -9.63 20.40
C GLY A 36 9.17 -10.53 19.51
N ASP A 37 7.95 -10.76 19.96
CA ASP A 37 6.95 -11.57 19.25
C ASP A 37 5.95 -10.73 18.42
N GLY A 38 6.09 -9.40 18.49
CA GLY A 38 5.19 -8.45 17.83
C GLY A 38 4.03 -7.96 18.69
N THR A 39 3.82 -8.52 19.89
CA THR A 39 2.70 -8.12 20.76
C THR A 39 2.99 -6.84 21.56
N ALA A 40 4.25 -6.49 21.75
CA ALA A 40 4.68 -5.36 22.56
C ALA A 40 5.72 -4.50 21.83
N ILE A 41 5.28 -3.77 20.80
CA ILE A 41 6.10 -2.77 20.11
C ILE A 41 6.00 -1.45 20.87
N ARG A 42 7.15 -0.92 21.30
CA ARG A 42 7.19 0.32 22.08
C ARG A 42 7.24 1.55 21.16
N PRO A 43 6.64 2.68 21.58
CA PRO A 43 6.74 3.92 20.82
C PRO A 43 8.21 4.29 20.54
N GLY A 44 8.53 4.59 19.27
CA GLY A 44 9.87 4.96 18.81
C GLY A 44 10.82 3.78 18.56
N GLU A 45 10.40 2.53 18.69
CA GLU A 45 11.17 1.38 18.23
C GLU A 45 11.06 1.23 16.72
N ARG A 46 12.17 0.93 16.07
CA ARG A 46 12.19 0.56 14.66
C ARG A 46 11.97 -0.94 14.52
N ILE A 47 10.89 -1.29 13.85
CA ILE A 47 10.54 -2.70 13.65
C ILE A 47 11.44 -3.30 12.58
N VAL A 48 12.03 -4.43 12.90
CA VAL A 48 12.79 -5.29 11.98
C VAL A 48 12.14 -6.65 11.98
N THR A 49 11.91 -7.23 10.81
CA THR A 49 11.46 -8.62 10.70
C THR A 49 12.57 -9.49 10.15
N LEU A 50 12.69 -10.70 10.70
CA LEU A 50 13.55 -11.75 10.17
C LEU A 50 12.68 -12.98 9.90
N ASP A 51 12.29 -13.14 8.65
CA ASP A 51 11.51 -14.27 8.21
C ASP A 51 12.42 -15.46 7.87
N GLY A 52 12.05 -16.67 8.31
CA GLY A 52 12.81 -17.88 8.01
C GLY A 52 12.72 -18.28 6.54
N CYS A 53 11.65 -17.94 5.85
CA CYS A 53 11.41 -18.32 4.46
C CYS A 53 10.88 -17.13 3.63
N ALA A 54 10.88 -17.30 2.31
CA ALA A 54 10.39 -16.31 1.36
C ALA A 54 8.88 -15.96 1.53
N SER A 55 8.14 -16.78 2.31
CA SER A 55 6.72 -16.49 2.58
C SER A 55 6.50 -15.26 3.46
N ALA A 56 7.54 -14.77 4.16
CA ALA A 56 7.52 -13.53 4.95
C ALA A 56 6.30 -13.41 5.90
N CYS A 57 5.97 -14.51 6.60
CA CYS A 57 4.75 -14.62 7.43
C CYS A 57 4.69 -13.56 8.53
N ILE A 58 5.81 -13.27 9.19
CA ILE A 58 5.88 -12.25 10.26
C ILE A 58 5.67 -10.86 9.71
N SER A 59 6.36 -10.52 8.62
CA SER A 59 6.19 -9.23 7.97
C SER A 59 4.73 -9.00 7.57
N ARG A 60 4.07 -10.04 7.04
CA ARG A 60 2.64 -9.98 6.67
C ARG A 60 1.72 -9.81 7.86
N ARG A 61 1.94 -10.57 8.95
CA ARG A 61 1.15 -10.46 10.18
C ARG A 61 1.23 -9.05 10.75
N LEU A 62 2.43 -8.50 10.89
CA LEU A 62 2.63 -7.16 11.43
C LEU A 62 1.97 -6.07 10.58
N ILE A 63 2.02 -6.22 9.25
CA ILE A 63 1.35 -5.27 8.34
C ILE A 63 -0.17 -5.37 8.51
N ALA A 64 -0.73 -6.57 8.65
CA ALA A 64 -2.16 -6.76 8.91
C ALA A 64 -2.59 -6.15 10.27
N GLU A 65 -1.68 -6.16 11.26
CA GLU A 65 -1.86 -5.54 12.57
C GLU A 65 -1.60 -4.02 12.57
N GLY A 66 -1.31 -3.42 11.41
CA GLY A 66 -1.06 -1.98 11.25
C GLY A 66 0.40 -1.55 11.55
N HIS A 67 1.31 -2.49 11.71
CA HIS A 67 2.72 -2.23 11.95
C HIS A 67 3.54 -2.42 10.67
N VAL A 68 4.20 -1.36 10.20
CA VAL A 68 5.06 -1.43 9.01
C VAL A 68 6.51 -1.66 9.43
N PRO A 69 7.12 -2.84 9.12
CA PRO A 69 8.53 -3.06 9.39
C PRO A 69 9.40 -2.09 8.60
N GLY A 70 10.30 -1.40 9.29
CA GLY A 70 11.27 -0.51 8.65
C GLY A 70 12.40 -1.25 7.93
N VAL A 71 12.66 -2.50 8.34
CA VAL A 71 13.61 -3.42 7.67
C VAL A 71 12.98 -4.80 7.65
N ARG A 72 13.00 -5.42 6.49
CA ARG A 72 12.58 -6.82 6.29
C ARG A 72 13.76 -7.61 5.79
N LEU A 73 14.05 -8.70 6.47
CA LEU A 73 15.08 -9.64 6.09
C LEU A 73 14.47 -11.05 6.05
N THR A 74 14.97 -11.86 5.13
CA THR A 74 14.74 -13.31 5.14
C THR A 74 16.06 -14.02 5.33
N LEU A 75 16.06 -15.23 5.83
CA LEU A 75 17.28 -16.04 5.90
C LEU A 75 17.85 -16.31 4.50
N ALA A 76 17.00 -16.35 3.48
CA ALA A 76 17.43 -16.46 2.09
C ALA A 76 18.26 -15.27 1.62
N ASP A 77 17.97 -14.05 2.11
CA ASP A 77 18.79 -12.85 1.84
C ASP A 77 20.21 -12.99 2.39
N CYS A 78 20.39 -13.84 3.41
CA CYS A 78 21.67 -14.17 4.02
C CYS A 78 22.27 -15.47 3.46
N GLY A 79 21.71 -16.03 2.38
CA GLY A 79 22.20 -17.25 1.72
C GLY A 79 21.79 -18.55 2.42
N VAL A 80 20.87 -18.50 3.39
CA VAL A 80 20.37 -19.67 4.10
C VAL A 80 19.06 -20.15 3.50
N THR A 81 19.08 -21.38 3.00
CA THR A 81 17.93 -22.10 2.44
C THR A 81 17.79 -23.46 3.13
N ASP A 82 16.73 -24.19 2.84
CA ASP A 82 16.56 -25.56 3.37
C ASP A 82 17.76 -26.46 3.05
N GLU A 83 18.39 -26.27 1.89
CA GLU A 83 19.55 -27.05 1.45
C GLU A 83 20.83 -26.68 2.20
N THR A 84 21.00 -25.42 2.58
CA THR A 84 22.23 -24.93 3.25
C THR A 84 22.11 -24.85 4.76
N LEU A 85 20.92 -25.08 5.31
CA LEU A 85 20.62 -24.93 6.73
C LEU A 85 21.50 -25.76 7.64
N ALA A 86 21.83 -26.99 7.24
CA ALA A 86 22.66 -27.90 8.04
C ALA A 86 24.12 -27.42 8.23
N ALA A 87 24.58 -26.51 7.37
CA ALA A 87 25.94 -25.96 7.40
C ALA A 87 25.99 -24.53 7.97
N VAL A 88 24.91 -24.06 8.60
CA VAL A 88 24.82 -22.68 9.11
C VAL A 88 25.73 -22.48 10.32
N ASP A 89 26.62 -21.51 10.21
CA ASP A 89 27.40 -20.96 11.33
C ASP A 89 26.61 -19.78 11.93
N LEU A 90 25.95 -20.00 13.05
CA LEU A 90 25.08 -19.01 13.70
C LEU A 90 25.81 -17.68 14.00
N PRO A 91 27.04 -17.62 14.55
CA PRO A 91 27.78 -16.38 14.73
C PRO A 91 27.97 -15.59 13.44
N ARG A 92 28.35 -16.23 12.35
CA ARG A 92 28.54 -15.60 11.03
C ARG A 92 27.24 -15.11 10.44
N LEU A 93 26.17 -15.88 10.60
CA LEU A 93 24.84 -15.48 10.15
C LEU A 93 24.34 -14.24 10.93
N ALA A 94 24.54 -14.23 12.24
CA ALA A 94 24.22 -13.06 13.07
C ALA A 94 25.05 -11.82 12.65
N ASP A 95 26.36 -11.98 12.35
CA ASP A 95 27.21 -10.90 11.84
C ASP A 95 26.68 -10.35 10.48
N ASP A 96 26.16 -11.21 9.62
CA ASP A 96 25.60 -10.79 8.34
C ASP A 96 24.29 -10.01 8.51
N VAL A 97 23.41 -10.49 9.38
CA VAL A 97 22.17 -9.79 9.73
C VAL A 97 22.50 -8.45 10.41
N GLU A 98 23.43 -8.41 11.35
CA GLU A 98 23.85 -7.18 12.02
C GLU A 98 24.42 -6.13 11.05
N ARG A 99 25.27 -6.54 10.10
CA ARG A 99 25.79 -5.67 9.05
C ARG A 99 24.66 -5.08 8.19
N ARG A 100 23.67 -5.87 7.86
CA ARG A 100 22.48 -5.44 7.09
C ARG A 100 21.61 -4.47 7.90
N LEU A 101 21.56 -4.62 9.21
CA LEU A 101 20.90 -3.69 10.11
C LEU A 101 21.69 -2.38 10.29
N GLY A 102 23.04 -2.42 10.29
CA GLY A 102 23.93 -1.27 10.48
C GLY A 102 24.11 -0.39 9.24
N GLY A 103 24.01 -0.98 8.06
CA GLY A 103 24.00 -0.24 6.82
C GLY A 103 22.76 0.64 6.76
N SER A 104 22.90 1.88 6.25
CA SER A 104 21.74 2.64 5.78
C SER A 104 21.11 1.82 4.67
N ALA A 105 20.16 0.97 5.04
CA ALA A 105 19.47 0.14 4.09
C ALA A 105 18.65 1.06 3.20
N ALA A 106 19.20 1.39 2.06
CA ALA A 106 18.36 1.48 0.87
C ALA A 106 17.50 0.21 0.87
N PRO A 107 16.18 0.30 0.61
CA PRO A 107 15.34 -0.88 0.52
C PRO A 107 16.09 -1.87 -0.36
N VAL A 108 16.33 -3.08 0.15
CA VAL A 108 16.97 -4.14 -0.64
C VAL A 108 16.06 -4.31 -1.84
N ALA A 109 16.48 -3.74 -2.96
CA ALA A 109 15.89 -4.08 -4.23
C ALA A 109 16.13 -5.58 -4.34
N LEU A 110 15.07 -6.37 -4.15
CA LEU A 110 15.07 -7.77 -4.53
C LEU A 110 15.76 -7.82 -5.88
N ALA A 111 16.86 -8.58 -5.97
CA ALA A 111 17.64 -8.69 -7.20
C ALA A 111 16.62 -8.91 -8.31
N ARG A 112 16.40 -7.88 -9.11
CA ARG A 112 15.44 -7.96 -10.21
C ARG A 112 15.88 -9.17 -11.02
N PRO A 113 15.02 -10.18 -11.20
CA PRO A 113 15.31 -11.18 -12.21
C PRO A 113 15.65 -10.37 -13.47
N ARG A 114 16.85 -10.58 -14.04
CA ARG A 114 17.26 -9.90 -15.26
C ARG A 114 16.15 -10.16 -16.27
N ARG A 115 15.29 -9.17 -16.46
CA ARG A 115 14.29 -9.21 -17.52
C ARG A 115 15.09 -9.41 -18.81
N PRO A 116 14.82 -10.45 -19.59
CA PRO A 116 15.24 -10.45 -20.97
C PRO A 116 14.76 -9.11 -21.54
N ARG A 117 15.64 -8.41 -22.26
CA ARG A 117 15.26 -7.21 -23.00
C ARG A 117 14.19 -7.61 -24.03
N GLN A 118 12.97 -7.78 -23.57
CA GLN A 118 11.81 -7.76 -24.44
C GLN A 118 11.65 -6.29 -24.87
N ARG A 119 11.84 -6.05 -26.17
CA ARG A 119 11.29 -4.85 -26.81
C ARG A 119 9.88 -4.72 -26.27
N ALA A 120 9.57 -3.56 -25.69
CA ALA A 120 8.24 -3.25 -25.25
C ALA A 120 7.29 -3.40 -26.45
N ALA A 121 6.73 -4.58 -26.60
CA ALA A 121 5.49 -4.72 -27.34
C ALA A 121 4.52 -3.86 -26.52
N ALA A 122 3.90 -2.88 -27.18
CA ALA A 122 2.85 -2.09 -26.57
C ALA A 122 1.90 -3.08 -25.90
N ALA A 123 1.74 -2.96 -24.58
CA ALA A 123 0.84 -3.84 -23.85
C ALA A 123 -0.50 -3.81 -24.60
N PRO A 124 -1.12 -4.98 -24.86
CA PRO A 124 -2.41 -4.99 -25.54
C PRO A 124 -3.31 -4.03 -24.76
N ARG A 125 -3.94 -3.08 -25.49
CA ARG A 125 -4.88 -2.12 -24.88
C ARG A 125 -5.96 -2.96 -24.21
N ARG A 126 -5.89 -3.07 -22.89
CA ARG A 126 -6.91 -3.77 -22.11
C ARG A 126 -8.24 -3.07 -22.36
N GLN A 127 -9.26 -3.83 -22.73
CA GLN A 127 -10.61 -3.30 -22.77
C GLN A 127 -11.04 -2.97 -21.34
N HIS A 128 -11.53 -1.75 -21.14
CA HIS A 128 -12.10 -1.37 -19.85
C HIS A 128 -13.37 -2.16 -19.60
N THR A 129 -13.47 -2.70 -18.39
CA THR A 129 -14.62 -3.50 -17.93
C THR A 129 -15.71 -2.58 -17.36
N VAL A 130 -16.87 -3.16 -17.06
CA VAL A 130 -17.95 -2.49 -16.31
C VAL A 130 -17.40 -1.90 -15.00
N ASP A 131 -16.58 -2.66 -14.29
CA ASP A 131 -15.99 -2.24 -13.00
C ASP A 131 -15.12 -1.01 -13.14
N ASP A 132 -14.30 -0.91 -14.20
CA ASP A 132 -13.49 0.26 -14.45
C ASP A 132 -14.33 1.54 -14.56
N TYR A 133 -15.49 1.45 -15.20
CA TYR A 133 -16.39 2.59 -15.32
C TYR A 133 -17.13 2.92 -14.02
N LEU A 134 -17.55 1.90 -13.26
CA LEU A 134 -18.17 2.11 -11.95
C LEU A 134 -17.20 2.76 -10.98
N LEU A 135 -15.95 2.27 -10.93
CA LEU A 135 -14.89 2.85 -10.11
C LEU A 135 -14.54 4.28 -10.55
N ALA A 136 -14.50 4.56 -11.85
CA ALA A 136 -14.27 5.91 -12.36
C ALA A 136 -15.40 6.86 -11.97
N ILE A 137 -16.67 6.44 -12.05
CA ILE A 137 -17.81 7.23 -11.64
C ILE A 137 -17.79 7.45 -10.12
N ASP A 138 -17.48 6.42 -9.34
CA ASP A 138 -17.35 6.55 -7.88
C ASP A 138 -16.26 7.54 -7.49
N ALA A 139 -15.08 7.43 -8.07
CA ALA A 139 -13.97 8.35 -7.83
C ALA A 139 -14.30 9.80 -8.17
N LEU A 140 -15.07 10.03 -9.23
CA LEU A 140 -15.47 11.37 -9.66
C LEU A 140 -16.67 11.94 -8.87
N THR A 141 -17.44 11.11 -8.18
CA THR A 141 -18.63 11.53 -7.41
C THR A 141 -18.37 11.61 -5.92
N SER A 142 -17.30 10.99 -5.42
CA SER A 142 -16.96 11.00 -4.00
C SER A 142 -15.89 12.04 -3.71
N PRO A 143 -16.15 13.04 -2.86
CA PRO A 143 -15.15 14.06 -2.51
C PRO A 143 -13.92 13.49 -1.81
N VAL A 144 -14.03 12.29 -1.26
CA VAL A 144 -12.94 11.59 -0.54
C VAL A 144 -12.22 10.57 -1.42
N ALA A 145 -12.89 10.05 -2.45
CA ALA A 145 -12.31 9.04 -3.34
C ALA A 145 -11.35 9.65 -4.37
N ALA A 146 -11.51 10.92 -4.69
CA ALA A 146 -10.58 11.62 -5.56
C ALA A 146 -9.38 12.06 -4.74
N CYS A 147 -8.31 11.26 -4.74
CA CYS A 147 -7.00 11.67 -4.24
C CYS A 147 -6.71 13.12 -4.62
N GLY A 148 -6.90 14.05 -3.68
CA GLY A 148 -6.37 15.40 -3.73
C GLY A 148 -7.03 16.44 -4.63
N ALA A 149 -8.01 16.10 -5.44
CA ALA A 149 -8.79 17.12 -6.11
C ALA A 149 -10.10 17.35 -5.35
N LEU A 150 -10.19 18.41 -4.58
CA LEU A 150 -11.45 19.01 -4.16
C LEU A 150 -12.19 19.49 -5.42
N ILE A 151 -12.76 18.56 -6.18
CA ILE A 151 -13.76 18.88 -7.20
C ILE A 151 -15.13 18.84 -6.50
N ALA A 152 -15.27 19.67 -5.47
CA ALA A 152 -16.56 19.97 -4.90
C ALA A 152 -17.38 20.69 -6.00
N ASP A 153 -18.60 20.21 -6.23
CA ASP A 153 -19.62 20.80 -7.07
C ASP A 153 -19.51 20.73 -8.60
N VAL A 154 -18.54 20.02 -9.16
CA VAL A 154 -18.55 19.77 -10.61
C VAL A 154 -19.35 18.51 -10.94
N PRO A 155 -20.43 18.60 -11.74
CA PRO A 155 -21.21 17.44 -12.14
C PRO A 155 -20.32 16.42 -12.86
N THR A 156 -20.31 15.17 -12.44
CA THR A 156 -19.58 14.11 -13.12
C THR A 156 -20.23 13.82 -14.47
N LEU A 157 -19.56 14.21 -15.54
CA LEU A 157 -20.04 14.02 -16.90
C LEU A 157 -19.26 12.91 -17.60
N ALA A 158 -19.84 12.38 -18.68
CA ALA A 158 -19.16 11.39 -19.54
C ALA A 158 -17.78 11.84 -20.04
N ALA A 159 -17.57 13.15 -20.18
CA ALA A 159 -16.27 13.72 -20.55
C ALA A 159 -15.20 13.49 -19.48
N HIS A 160 -15.55 13.57 -18.19
CA HIS A 160 -14.63 13.31 -17.08
C HIS A 160 -14.25 11.84 -17.01
N VAL A 161 -15.23 10.93 -17.19
CA VAL A 161 -14.97 9.49 -17.28
C VAL A 161 -14.06 9.17 -18.48
N SER A 162 -14.30 9.79 -19.63
CA SER A 162 -13.46 9.68 -20.83
C SER A 162 -12.02 10.11 -20.56
N ALA A 163 -11.83 11.23 -19.88
CA ALA A 163 -10.52 11.75 -19.52
C ALA A 163 -9.81 10.83 -18.52
N LEU A 164 -10.51 10.39 -17.47
CA LEU A 164 -9.95 9.55 -16.42
C LEU A 164 -9.52 8.16 -16.94
N LEU A 165 -10.35 7.53 -17.78
CA LEU A 165 -10.07 6.20 -18.32
C LEU A 165 -9.19 6.24 -19.60
N GLY A 166 -8.96 7.41 -20.18
CA GLY A 166 -8.20 7.54 -21.44
C GLY A 166 -8.91 6.89 -22.63
N VAL A 167 -10.25 6.81 -22.63
CA VAL A 167 -11.06 6.22 -23.69
C VAL A 167 -11.84 7.26 -24.48
N SER A 168 -12.25 6.91 -25.71
CA SER A 168 -13.01 7.82 -26.54
C SER A 168 -14.39 8.11 -25.97
N ARG A 169 -14.92 9.34 -26.20
CA ARG A 169 -16.28 9.70 -25.79
C ARG A 169 -17.37 8.79 -26.36
N PRO A 170 -17.31 8.33 -27.63
CA PRO A 170 -18.25 7.32 -28.11
C PRO A 170 -18.24 6.03 -27.31
N SER A 171 -17.05 5.49 -27.01
CA SER A 171 -16.93 4.26 -26.19
C SER A 171 -17.51 4.44 -24.80
N VAL A 172 -17.30 5.62 -24.18
CA VAL A 172 -17.95 5.96 -22.90
C VAL A 172 -19.47 5.97 -23.07
N GLY A 173 -19.96 6.60 -24.13
CA GLY A 173 -21.42 6.68 -24.41
C GLY A 173 -22.07 5.30 -24.51
N GLU A 174 -21.47 4.39 -25.25
CA GLU A 174 -21.94 3.00 -25.38
C GLU A 174 -21.96 2.28 -24.04
N MET A 175 -20.89 2.37 -23.26
CA MET A 175 -20.85 1.73 -21.95
C MET A 175 -21.86 2.34 -20.98
N LEU A 176 -22.00 3.67 -20.96
CA LEU A 176 -22.98 4.34 -20.11
C LEU A 176 -24.41 3.89 -20.45
N THR A 177 -24.75 3.74 -21.73
CA THR A 177 -26.05 3.19 -22.15
C THR A 177 -26.29 1.79 -21.57
N ARG A 178 -25.26 0.94 -21.57
CA ARG A 178 -25.33 -0.40 -20.96
C ARG A 178 -25.51 -0.33 -19.45
N LEU A 179 -24.77 0.54 -18.76
CA LEU A 179 -24.85 0.72 -17.31
C LEU A 179 -26.21 1.29 -16.88
N GLU A 180 -26.76 2.21 -17.68
CA GLU A 180 -28.11 2.76 -17.46
C GLU A 180 -29.19 1.68 -17.66
N SER A 181 -29.10 0.90 -18.74
CA SER A 181 -30.05 -0.20 -19.00
C SER A 181 -29.97 -1.33 -17.97
N SER A 182 -28.81 -1.56 -17.38
CA SER A 182 -28.61 -2.50 -16.28
C SER A 182 -28.97 -1.94 -14.90
N GLY A 183 -29.43 -0.68 -14.83
CA GLY A 183 -29.83 -0.05 -13.58
C GLY A 183 -28.68 0.26 -12.63
N LEU A 184 -27.42 0.27 -13.09
CA LEU A 184 -26.24 0.56 -12.26
C LEU A 184 -25.92 2.06 -12.18
N VAL A 185 -26.25 2.79 -13.22
CA VAL A 185 -26.03 4.25 -13.32
C VAL A 185 -27.35 4.91 -13.71
N ARG A 186 -27.54 6.13 -13.25
CA ARG A 186 -28.63 7.01 -13.69
C ARG A 186 -28.08 8.39 -13.99
N ARG A 187 -28.80 9.15 -14.81
CA ARG A 187 -28.50 10.57 -15.03
C ARG A 187 -29.34 11.44 -14.09
N GLY A 188 -28.70 12.42 -13.49
CA GLY A 188 -29.39 13.45 -12.74
C GLY A 188 -29.87 14.60 -13.63
N ALA A 189 -30.45 15.66 -13.01
CA ALA A 189 -31.07 16.77 -13.69
C ALA A 189 -30.11 17.57 -14.58
N ARG A 190 -28.83 17.64 -14.24
CA ARG A 190 -27.76 18.32 -15.00
C ARG A 190 -26.97 17.34 -15.89
N LYS A 191 -27.55 16.18 -16.20
CA LYS A 191 -26.92 15.07 -16.95
C LYS A 191 -25.70 14.46 -16.25
N GLU A 192 -25.50 14.76 -14.98
CA GLU A 192 -24.48 14.14 -14.13
C GLU A 192 -24.73 12.63 -14.00
N LEU A 193 -23.65 11.89 -13.93
CA LEU A 193 -23.67 10.45 -13.72
C LEU A 193 -23.71 10.15 -12.23
N LEU A 194 -24.69 9.35 -11.82
CA LEU A 194 -24.89 8.95 -10.44
C LEU A 194 -24.99 7.43 -10.36
N LEU A 195 -24.25 6.82 -9.45
CA LEU A 195 -24.45 5.42 -9.14
C LEU A 195 -25.82 5.21 -8.47
N THR A 196 -26.54 4.18 -8.89
CA THR A 196 -27.72 3.70 -8.16
C THR A 196 -27.28 2.93 -6.92
N ALA A 197 -28.21 2.45 -6.09
CA ALA A 197 -27.87 1.57 -4.97
C ALA A 197 -27.18 0.28 -5.46
N SER A 198 -27.67 -0.32 -6.55
CA SER A 198 -27.05 -1.49 -7.18
C SER A 198 -25.68 -1.16 -7.79
N GLY A 199 -25.56 0.01 -8.43
CA GLY A 199 -24.27 0.49 -8.96
C GLY A 199 -23.26 0.77 -7.87
N ARG A 200 -23.68 1.31 -6.73
CA ARG A 200 -22.84 1.51 -5.54
C ARG A 200 -22.34 0.17 -5.00
N ALA A 201 -23.23 -0.80 -4.83
CA ALA A 201 -22.85 -2.13 -4.35
C ALA A 201 -21.84 -2.82 -5.30
N ALA A 202 -22.04 -2.69 -6.61
CA ALA A 202 -21.10 -3.22 -7.60
C ALA A 202 -19.75 -2.50 -7.58
N ALA A 203 -19.74 -1.16 -7.45
CA ALA A 203 -18.51 -0.39 -7.31
C ALA A 203 -17.75 -0.76 -6.01
N ASP A 204 -18.46 -0.91 -4.90
CA ASP A 204 -17.88 -1.32 -3.61
C ASP A 204 -17.28 -2.73 -3.71
N HIS A 205 -17.93 -3.66 -4.39
CA HIS A 205 -17.41 -4.99 -4.62
C HIS A 205 -16.12 -4.96 -5.46
N ALA A 206 -16.13 -4.22 -6.57
CA ALA A 206 -14.97 -4.06 -7.44
C ALA A 206 -13.79 -3.39 -6.69
N MET A 207 -14.05 -2.38 -5.86
CA MET A 207 -13.03 -1.70 -5.08
C MET A 207 -12.44 -2.61 -4.00
N ARG A 208 -13.27 -3.39 -3.30
CA ARG A 208 -12.80 -4.37 -2.31
C ARG A 208 -11.87 -5.40 -2.95
N ARG A 209 -12.27 -5.95 -4.11
CA ARG A 209 -11.44 -6.87 -4.90
C ARG A 209 -10.10 -6.23 -5.27
N HIS A 210 -10.13 -5.02 -5.81
CA HIS A 210 -8.93 -4.29 -6.21
C HIS A 210 -7.95 -4.13 -5.05
N ARG A 211 -8.42 -3.69 -3.88
CA ARG A 211 -7.59 -3.49 -2.68
C ARG A 211 -7.01 -4.78 -2.12
N LEU A 212 -7.74 -5.88 -2.17
CA LEU A 212 -7.19 -7.20 -1.80
C LEU A 212 -6.08 -7.63 -2.75
N LEU A 213 -6.24 -7.38 -4.05
CA LEU A 213 -5.21 -7.69 -5.05
C LEU A 213 -3.97 -6.80 -4.92
N GLU A 214 -4.11 -5.56 -4.46
CA GLU A 214 -2.97 -4.72 -4.09
C GLU A 214 -2.21 -5.28 -2.87
N VAL A 215 -2.94 -5.76 -1.86
CA VAL A 215 -2.31 -6.44 -0.70
C VAL A 215 -1.56 -7.68 -1.18
N LEU A 216 -2.17 -8.50 -2.04
CA LEU A 216 -1.51 -9.65 -2.67
C LEU A 216 -0.22 -9.21 -3.38
N ALA A 217 -0.31 -8.19 -4.23
CA ALA A 217 0.82 -7.73 -5.04
C ALA A 217 2.00 -7.25 -4.18
N VAL A 218 1.74 -6.42 -3.16
CA VAL A 218 2.80 -5.83 -2.34
C VAL A 218 3.25 -6.77 -1.24
N SER A 219 2.30 -7.29 -0.44
CA SER A 219 2.64 -8.01 0.79
C SER A 219 3.02 -9.46 0.54
N PHE A 220 2.51 -10.08 -0.52
CA PHE A 220 2.78 -11.48 -0.82
C PHE A 220 3.77 -11.65 -1.98
N LEU A 221 3.52 -10.95 -3.10
CA LEU A 221 4.36 -11.08 -4.30
C LEU A 221 5.58 -10.15 -4.27
N GLY A 222 5.67 -9.23 -3.30
CA GLY A 222 6.83 -8.36 -3.10
C GLY A 222 7.00 -7.26 -4.16
N TYR A 223 5.94 -6.90 -4.88
CA TYR A 223 6.02 -5.77 -5.81
C TYR A 223 6.16 -4.45 -5.04
N PRO A 224 6.88 -3.47 -5.59
CA PRO A 224 6.94 -2.13 -5.02
C PRO A 224 5.55 -1.49 -4.96
N LEU A 225 5.33 -0.64 -3.94
CA LEU A 225 4.04 0.03 -3.72
C LEU A 225 3.54 0.76 -4.98
N GLN A 226 4.43 1.46 -5.69
CA GLN A 226 4.10 2.20 -6.91
C GLN A 226 3.70 1.30 -8.10
N GLU A 227 3.94 -0.01 -8.05
CA GLU A 227 3.50 -0.96 -9.08
C GLU A 227 2.17 -1.65 -8.70
N SER A 228 1.71 -1.52 -7.46
CA SER A 228 0.61 -2.32 -6.90
C SER A 228 -0.69 -2.15 -7.66
N TYR A 229 -1.07 -0.91 -7.99
CA TYR A 229 -2.28 -0.61 -8.74
C TYR A 229 -2.31 -1.31 -10.10
N GLY A 230 -1.24 -1.18 -10.88
CA GLY A 230 -1.14 -1.84 -12.19
C GLY A 230 -1.13 -3.36 -12.08
N ARG A 231 -0.52 -3.92 -11.01
CA ARG A 231 -0.50 -5.37 -10.76
C ARG A 231 -1.87 -5.88 -10.35
N ALA A 232 -2.55 -5.21 -9.44
CA ALA A 232 -3.91 -5.54 -9.04
C ALA A 232 -4.85 -5.57 -10.25
N ARG A 233 -4.78 -4.56 -11.10
CA ARG A 233 -5.57 -4.52 -12.34
C ARG A 233 -5.26 -5.67 -13.31
N THR A 234 -4.02 -6.15 -13.35
CA THR A 234 -3.66 -7.29 -14.20
C THR A 234 -4.25 -8.60 -13.67
N LEU A 235 -4.37 -8.71 -12.35
CA LEU A 235 -4.90 -9.89 -11.66
C LEU A 235 -6.43 -9.91 -11.56
N ASP A 236 -7.08 -8.79 -11.77
CA ASP A 236 -8.50 -8.55 -11.50
C ASP A 236 -9.45 -9.59 -12.11
N GLY A 237 -9.20 -10.03 -13.34
CA GLY A 237 -10.01 -11.03 -14.02
C GLY A 237 -9.67 -12.49 -13.69
N ALA A 238 -8.68 -12.75 -12.81
CA ALA A 238 -8.21 -14.09 -12.48
C ALA A 238 -8.88 -14.67 -11.22
N PHE A 239 -9.61 -13.84 -10.46
CA PHE A 239 -10.25 -14.23 -9.21
C PHE A 239 -11.76 -14.04 -9.30
N ASP A 240 -12.51 -15.10 -9.07
CA ASP A 240 -13.93 -15.05 -8.78
C ASP A 240 -14.17 -14.77 -7.28
N ASP A 241 -15.42 -14.67 -6.86
CA ASP A 241 -15.78 -14.29 -5.49
C ASP A 241 -15.31 -15.33 -4.46
N ASP A 242 -15.36 -16.61 -4.79
CA ASP A 242 -14.88 -17.68 -3.93
C ASP A 242 -13.37 -17.61 -3.73
N ALA A 243 -12.63 -17.45 -4.83
CA ALA A 243 -11.17 -17.29 -4.79
C ALA A 243 -10.76 -16.02 -4.02
N LEU A 244 -11.53 -14.93 -4.12
CA LEU A 244 -11.28 -13.70 -3.36
C LEU A 244 -11.48 -13.89 -1.86
N GLU A 245 -12.48 -14.64 -1.44
CA GLU A 245 -12.72 -14.92 -0.02
C GLU A 245 -11.61 -15.81 0.56
N HIS A 246 -11.17 -16.82 -0.18
CA HIS A 246 -9.99 -17.60 0.18
C HIS A 246 -8.73 -16.75 0.24
N LEU A 247 -8.55 -15.86 -0.74
CA LEU A 247 -7.44 -14.92 -0.75
C LEU A 247 -7.46 -13.98 0.46
N ARG A 248 -8.62 -13.40 0.80
CA ARG A 248 -8.80 -12.53 1.96
C ARG A 248 -8.33 -13.24 3.24
N THR A 249 -8.79 -14.46 3.45
CA THR A 249 -8.40 -15.30 4.58
C THR A 249 -6.91 -15.62 4.56
N ALA A 250 -6.36 -16.01 3.40
CA ALA A 250 -4.94 -16.32 3.25
C ALA A 250 -4.02 -15.11 3.50
N LEU A 251 -4.50 -13.91 3.22
CA LEU A 251 -3.81 -12.65 3.51
C LEU A 251 -3.95 -12.19 4.97
N GLY A 252 -4.69 -12.94 5.82
CA GLY A 252 -4.90 -12.62 7.23
C GLY A 252 -5.92 -11.51 7.45
N ASP A 253 -6.99 -11.50 6.65
CA ASP A 253 -8.09 -10.54 6.77
C ASP A 253 -7.64 -9.07 6.78
N PRO A 254 -6.95 -8.61 5.74
CA PRO A 254 -6.37 -7.27 5.75
C PRO A 254 -7.46 -6.21 5.82
N VAL A 255 -7.34 -5.30 6.78
CA VAL A 255 -8.28 -4.18 6.94
C VAL A 255 -7.93 -2.99 6.07
N ARG A 256 -6.68 -2.92 5.57
CA ARG A 256 -6.19 -1.82 4.72
C ARG A 256 -5.35 -2.34 3.56
N CYS A 257 -5.44 -1.64 2.44
CA CYS A 257 -4.52 -1.84 1.32
C CYS A 257 -3.17 -1.14 1.57
N PRO A 258 -2.14 -1.39 0.77
CA PRO A 258 -0.82 -0.80 0.96
C PRO A 258 -0.77 0.73 0.85
N HIS A 259 -1.76 1.36 0.21
CA HIS A 259 -1.92 2.81 0.15
C HIS A 259 -2.60 3.41 1.39
N GLY A 260 -2.97 2.59 2.38
CA GLY A 260 -3.63 3.00 3.60
C GLY A 260 -5.16 3.07 3.53
N TRP A 261 -5.76 2.77 2.40
CA TRP A 261 -7.23 2.75 2.26
C TRP A 261 -7.82 1.52 2.95
N PRO A 262 -8.91 1.67 3.72
CA PRO A 262 -9.66 0.52 4.21
C PRO A 262 -10.06 -0.41 3.07
N VAL A 263 -9.93 -1.71 3.25
CA VAL A 263 -10.37 -2.69 2.23
C VAL A 263 -11.87 -2.57 1.99
N ASP A 264 -12.64 -2.31 3.05
CA ASP A 264 -14.07 -2.00 2.91
C ASP A 264 -14.27 -0.54 2.46
N PRO A 265 -14.92 -0.31 1.30
CA PRO A 265 -15.19 1.04 0.84
C PRO A 265 -16.17 1.85 1.71
N ALA A 266 -17.05 1.17 2.47
CA ALA A 266 -17.93 1.86 3.41
C ALA A 266 -17.14 2.47 4.57
N GLU A 267 -16.18 1.73 5.12
CA GLU A 267 -15.25 2.24 6.12
C GLU A 267 -14.38 3.37 5.55
N ALA A 268 -13.95 3.24 4.27
CA ALA A 268 -13.17 4.26 3.61
C ALA A 268 -13.93 5.59 3.51
N ARG A 269 -15.23 5.57 3.25
CA ARG A 269 -16.09 6.76 3.23
C ARG A 269 -16.27 7.34 4.62
N ALA A 270 -16.61 6.51 5.61
CA ALA A 270 -16.81 6.94 6.99
C ALA A 270 -15.54 7.56 7.60
N GLU A 271 -14.37 6.98 7.35
CA GLU A 271 -13.09 7.50 7.83
C GLU A 271 -12.68 8.79 7.10
N GLY A 272 -13.10 8.95 5.84
CA GLY A 272 -12.72 10.10 5.02
C GLY A 272 -13.11 11.43 5.63
N ASP A 273 -14.22 11.49 6.35
CA ASP A 273 -14.70 12.70 7.03
C ASP A 273 -13.80 13.14 8.20
N THR A 274 -12.91 12.27 8.67
CA THR A 274 -11.98 12.54 9.78
C THR A 274 -10.55 12.84 9.32
N LEU A 275 -10.28 12.72 8.03
CA LEU A 275 -8.96 12.95 7.44
C LEU A 275 -8.90 14.32 6.79
N VAL A 276 -7.72 14.93 6.83
CA VAL A 276 -7.45 16.19 6.15
C VAL A 276 -6.36 16.01 5.10
N SER A 277 -6.37 16.84 4.07
CA SER A 277 -5.27 16.86 3.11
C SER A 277 -4.01 17.38 3.77
N LEU A 278 -2.86 16.75 3.47
CA LEU A 278 -1.55 17.22 3.92
C LEU A 278 -1.28 18.68 3.54
N ALA A 279 -1.80 19.12 2.38
CA ALA A 279 -1.68 20.50 1.93
C ALA A 279 -2.41 21.53 2.83
N MET A 280 -3.31 21.06 3.69
CA MET A 280 -4.08 21.92 4.61
C MET A 280 -3.45 22.04 5.99
N LEU A 281 -2.36 21.31 6.28
CA LEU A 281 -1.68 21.45 7.57
C LEU A 281 -1.03 22.83 7.71
N GLY A 282 -1.30 23.48 8.83
CA GLY A 282 -0.61 24.71 9.24
C GLY A 282 0.83 24.47 9.68
N ALA A 283 1.69 25.48 9.55
CA ALA A 283 3.07 25.39 10.00
C ALA A 283 3.15 25.02 11.50
N GLY A 284 3.92 24.00 11.82
CA GLY A 284 4.06 23.43 13.16
C GLY A 284 3.07 22.32 13.49
N GLU A 285 2.04 22.12 12.69
CA GLU A 285 1.11 21.02 12.90
C GLU A 285 1.74 19.68 12.49
N ALA A 286 1.52 18.66 13.32
CA ALA A 286 1.97 17.30 13.10
C ALA A 286 0.80 16.35 12.88
N ALA A 287 1.02 15.36 12.04
CA ALA A 287 0.03 14.37 11.69
C ALA A 287 0.67 13.01 11.37
N THR A 288 -0.15 12.00 11.20
CA THR A 288 0.26 10.70 10.67
C THR A 288 -0.35 10.52 9.27
N VAL A 289 0.46 10.12 8.31
CA VAL A 289 -0.02 9.79 6.96
C VAL A 289 -0.98 8.60 7.07
N ALA A 290 -2.24 8.83 6.73
CA ALA A 290 -3.26 7.80 6.75
C ALA A 290 -3.40 7.11 5.39
N ARG A 291 -3.42 7.91 4.31
CA ARG A 291 -3.64 7.42 2.94
C ARG A 291 -2.78 8.19 1.95
N VAL A 292 -2.35 7.51 0.92
CA VAL A 292 -1.65 8.11 -0.23
C VAL A 292 -2.41 7.83 -1.52
N THR A 293 -2.11 8.61 -2.57
CA THR A 293 -2.67 8.41 -3.91
C THR A 293 -2.29 7.05 -4.50
N GLU A 294 -3.14 6.55 -5.38
CA GLU A 294 -2.86 5.39 -6.25
C GLU A 294 -2.27 5.79 -7.62
N ASN A 295 -2.04 7.10 -7.83
CA ASN A 295 -1.42 7.59 -9.07
C ASN A 295 0.07 7.27 -9.10
N ASP A 296 0.50 6.43 -10.03
CA ASP A 296 1.87 5.89 -10.13
C ASP A 296 2.96 6.97 -10.11
N ALA A 297 2.75 8.08 -10.81
CA ALA A 297 3.76 9.14 -10.93
C ALA A 297 3.96 9.90 -9.59
N ALA A 298 2.87 10.30 -8.96
CA ALA A 298 2.91 11.00 -7.67
C ALA A 298 3.34 10.05 -6.55
N LEU A 299 2.85 8.80 -6.56
CA LEU A 299 3.17 7.79 -5.55
C LEU A 299 4.66 7.45 -5.53
N GLY A 300 5.31 7.31 -6.69
CA GLY A 300 6.75 7.07 -6.76
C GLY A 300 7.54 8.14 -6.01
N ARG A 301 7.18 9.41 -6.19
CA ARG A 301 7.81 10.53 -5.49
C ARG A 301 7.53 10.52 -3.98
N LEU A 302 6.29 10.22 -3.58
CA LEU A 302 5.93 10.12 -2.16
C LEU A 302 6.74 9.01 -1.46
N VAL A 303 6.86 7.84 -2.10
CA VAL A 303 7.65 6.71 -1.58
C VAL A 303 9.13 7.07 -1.41
N GLU A 304 9.74 7.74 -2.41
CA GLU A 304 11.14 8.20 -2.33
C GLU A 304 11.37 9.16 -1.14
N LEU A 305 10.40 10.00 -0.84
CA LEU A 305 10.44 10.95 0.26
C LEU A 305 10.06 10.34 1.62
N GLY A 306 9.62 9.08 1.65
CA GLY A 306 9.18 8.39 2.85
C GLY A 306 7.76 8.77 3.29
N VAL A 307 7.00 9.45 2.43
CA VAL A 307 5.60 9.81 2.67
C VAL A 307 4.72 8.61 2.31
N VAL A 308 4.60 7.71 3.26
CA VAL A 308 3.85 6.44 3.12
C VAL A 308 2.89 6.28 4.30
N PRO A 309 1.85 5.46 4.19
CA PRO A 309 0.93 5.23 5.30
C PRO A 309 1.67 4.84 6.59
N GLY A 310 1.30 5.49 7.70
CA GLY A 310 1.93 5.33 9.00
C GLY A 310 3.12 6.26 9.27
N ALA A 311 3.66 6.96 8.28
CA ALA A 311 4.76 7.92 8.49
C ALA A 311 4.28 9.14 9.29
N ARG A 312 5.11 9.60 10.22
CA ARG A 312 4.86 10.87 10.93
C ARG A 312 5.35 12.03 10.08
N ILE A 313 4.51 13.04 9.94
CA ILE A 313 4.78 14.22 9.12
C ILE A 313 4.39 15.49 9.88
N ALA A 314 5.19 16.54 9.75
CA ALA A 314 4.86 17.85 10.29
C ALA A 314 5.06 18.93 9.22
N ALA A 315 4.15 19.88 9.15
CA ALA A 315 4.29 21.02 8.27
C ALA A 315 5.29 22.02 8.85
N LEU A 316 6.25 22.47 8.04
CA LEU A 316 7.25 23.46 8.42
C LEU A 316 6.86 24.86 7.92
N ALA A 317 7.55 25.88 8.45
CA ALA A 317 7.45 27.22 7.90
C ALA A 317 7.96 27.23 6.45
N GLY A 318 7.09 27.63 5.52
CA GLY A 318 7.38 27.64 4.08
C GLY A 318 6.51 26.67 3.29
N ARG A 319 5.98 27.16 2.18
CA ARG A 319 5.04 26.40 1.32
C ARG A 319 5.67 25.10 0.85
N GLY A 320 4.93 24.02 1.02
CA GLY A 320 5.32 22.69 0.57
C GLY A 320 6.50 22.07 1.31
N SER A 321 6.88 22.62 2.48
CA SER A 321 7.98 22.09 3.29
C SER A 321 7.42 21.27 4.44
N PHE A 322 7.90 20.02 4.56
CA PHE A 322 7.45 19.09 5.59
C PHE A 322 8.65 18.39 6.23
N GLU A 323 8.52 18.01 7.48
CA GLU A 323 9.41 17.06 8.14
C GLU A 323 8.77 15.68 8.14
N VAL A 324 9.45 14.70 7.55
CA VAL A 324 9.02 13.28 7.52
C VAL A 324 10.11 12.47 8.21
N GLU A 325 9.77 11.79 9.31
CA GLU A 325 10.75 10.98 10.06
C GLU A 325 12.07 11.72 10.34
N ARG A 326 11.98 13.01 10.73
CA ARG A 326 13.12 13.93 11.00
C ARG A 326 13.94 14.34 9.76
N ARG A 327 13.40 14.16 8.58
CA ARG A 327 14.01 14.64 7.33
C ARG A 327 13.15 15.73 6.73
N VAL A 328 13.76 16.84 6.38
CA VAL A 328 13.05 17.91 5.66
C VAL A 328 12.87 17.49 4.21
N VAL A 329 11.64 17.50 3.75
CA VAL A 329 11.26 17.17 2.38
C VAL A 329 10.45 18.32 1.78
N ARG A 330 10.45 18.40 0.46
CA ARG A 330 9.58 19.32 -0.27
C ARG A 330 8.64 18.56 -1.17
N LEU A 331 7.38 18.93 -1.10
CA LEU A 331 6.30 18.44 -1.95
C LEU A 331 5.65 19.63 -2.64
N ASP A 332 5.39 19.47 -3.93
CA ASP A 332 4.53 20.38 -4.68
C ASP A 332 3.07 20.27 -4.19
N ASP A 333 2.27 21.26 -4.51
CA ASP A 333 0.88 21.35 -4.03
C ASP A 333 0.05 20.13 -4.44
N GLU A 334 0.19 19.63 -5.66
CA GLU A 334 -0.58 18.50 -6.17
C GLU A 334 -0.26 17.19 -5.43
N PRO A 335 1.00 16.74 -5.30
CA PRO A 335 1.34 15.60 -4.45
C PRO A 335 0.93 15.78 -2.99
N ALA A 336 1.12 16.97 -2.41
CA ALA A 336 0.71 17.23 -1.03
C ALA A 336 -0.82 17.13 -0.86
N ALA A 337 -1.59 17.62 -1.83
CA ALA A 337 -3.04 17.52 -1.83
C ALA A 337 -3.55 16.08 -1.95
N SER A 338 -2.76 15.18 -2.52
CA SER A 338 -3.10 13.76 -2.72
C SER A 338 -2.78 12.86 -1.52
N VAL A 339 -2.22 13.40 -0.44
CA VAL A 339 -1.94 12.70 0.80
C VAL A 339 -2.98 13.09 1.84
N LEU A 340 -3.64 12.10 2.44
CA LEU A 340 -4.57 12.31 3.53
C LEU A 340 -3.89 11.93 4.85
N VAL A 341 -4.03 12.79 5.84
CA VAL A 341 -3.41 12.64 7.14
C VAL A 341 -4.43 12.67 8.26
N ARG A 342 -4.10 11.99 9.36
CA ARG A 342 -4.83 12.10 10.63
C ARG A 342 -4.04 13.02 11.53
N GLN A 343 -4.65 14.14 11.92
CA GLN A 343 -4.04 15.05 12.89
C GLN A 343 -3.85 14.34 14.23
N SER A 344 -2.72 14.57 14.86
CA SER A 344 -2.51 14.10 16.24
C SER A 344 -3.36 14.96 17.18
N GLU A 345 -4.16 14.35 18.02
CA GLU A 345 -4.80 15.06 19.11
C GLU A 345 -3.69 15.69 19.98
N MET A 346 -3.81 16.98 20.25
CA MET A 346 -2.89 17.73 21.14
C MET A 346 -3.06 17.28 22.57
#